data_fcdc64b84ddbd3fe1dc61165ddd76fc2
#
_entry.id   fcdc64b84ddbd3fe1dc61165ddd76fc2
#
_cell.length_a   1.000
_cell.length_b   1.000
_cell.length_c   1.000
_cell.angle_alpha   90.00
_cell.angle_beta   90.00
_cell.angle_gamma   90.00
#
_symmetry.space_group_name_H-M   'P 1'
#
loop_
_entity.id
_entity.type
_entity.pdbx_description
1 polymer ?
#
loop_
_entity_poly.entity_id
_entity_poly.type
_entity_poly.pdbx_seq_one_letter_code
_entity_poly.pdbx_strand_id
1 'polypeptide(L)'
;MAARRTLAGPKVHGRGNKRLDGVIDLVAFTTRAMPLLTLLDEAPRRIAALLDADVCSLYLLEGNKSALVMRGNVGFTNAAIGEVRLKVGEGITGEAVEYMRPISTETAEQHGSYKHFAELGEERFPAFLAVPVRGKVGPLGALVVQRRAPPFEDRDVELLTVIGGLIAAGIRHAELVDESRDKRTRRAASGTRKVTLTGRPVMVGRALGAVAAMRRPPAKPAGAPADAGAARDVKQLKSAFDVADRAIRGLRQRANSIGLGKDAQFLATYGEILDDARFRQRATELVAGGEGLAHALSLVAREVNRTAVSFTRDSFLEERARDIEDLCDALTMLADTDRSSALPNKALLVGDTLTVFDLLVTARFHPVGIALSDRASGPRTRALLKLLDVPAVVDIQGLFRWATDGDIALLDGDHGLFVINPSKSEMASLREYRRTGRGASSASA
;
A
#
# COMPACT_ATOMS: atom_id res chain seq x y z
N MET A 1 -55.92 -10.65 40.57
CA MET A 1 -55.44 -11.78 39.76
C MET A 1 -55.69 -11.44 38.28
N ALA A 2 -54.70 -10.99 37.54
CA ALA A 2 -54.81 -10.70 36.13
C ALA A 2 -53.65 -11.44 35.43
N ALA A 3 -54.02 -12.43 34.61
CA ALA A 3 -53.10 -13.31 33.90
C ALA A 3 -52.41 -12.55 32.74
N ARG A 4 -51.08 -12.50 32.74
CA ARG A 4 -50.27 -12.06 31.57
C ARG A 4 -50.33 -13.13 30.51
N ARG A 5 -50.98 -12.84 29.38
CA ARG A 5 -50.89 -13.63 28.15
C ARG A 5 -49.54 -13.29 27.46
N THR A 6 -48.64 -14.24 27.43
CA THR A 6 -47.42 -14.21 26.60
C THR A 6 -47.82 -14.51 25.18
N LEU A 7 -47.66 -13.54 24.27
CA LEU A 7 -47.82 -13.72 22.85
C LEU A 7 -46.54 -14.38 22.30
N ALA A 8 -46.57 -15.67 22.04
CA ALA A 8 -45.59 -16.35 21.23
C ALA A 8 -45.85 -16.06 19.75
N GLY A 9 -45.00 -15.24 19.11
CA GLY A 9 -45.04 -15.01 17.68
C GLY A 9 -44.51 -16.22 16.87
N PRO A 10 -44.98 -16.41 15.65
CA PRO A 10 -44.60 -17.57 14.83
C PRO A 10 -43.12 -17.48 14.42
N LYS A 11 -42.38 -18.55 14.69
CA LYS A 11 -41.01 -18.75 14.14
C LYS A 11 -41.10 -19.10 12.66
N VAL A 12 -41.05 -18.11 11.78
CA VAL A 12 -40.82 -18.33 10.35
C VAL A 12 -39.30 -18.41 10.13
N HIS A 13 -38.76 -19.61 10.19
CA HIS A 13 -37.41 -19.89 9.79
C HIS A 13 -37.38 -20.23 8.29
N GLY A 14 -37.45 -19.22 7.42
CA GLY A 14 -37.25 -19.36 5.99
C GLY A 14 -35.73 -19.31 5.66
N ARG A 15 -35.31 -19.96 4.56
CA ARG A 15 -33.92 -19.94 4.02
C ARG A 15 -33.33 -18.54 3.89
N GLY A 16 -34.14 -17.50 3.69
CA GLY A 16 -33.70 -16.09 3.63
C GLY A 16 -33.14 -15.58 4.95
N ASN A 17 -33.64 -16.02 6.08
CA ASN A 17 -33.16 -15.56 7.41
C ASN A 17 -31.78 -16.15 7.72
N LYS A 18 -31.51 -17.40 7.35
CA LYS A 18 -30.19 -18.04 7.57
C LYS A 18 -29.05 -17.37 6.81
N ARG A 19 -29.27 -16.93 5.56
CA ARG A 19 -28.26 -16.20 4.78
C ARG A 19 -27.96 -14.83 5.37
N LEU A 20 -28.97 -14.09 5.81
CA LEU A 20 -28.79 -12.80 6.45
C LEU A 20 -28.03 -12.94 7.78
N ASP A 21 -28.39 -13.91 8.60
CA ASP A 21 -27.69 -14.20 9.85
C ASP A 21 -26.22 -14.55 9.62
N GLY A 22 -25.92 -15.32 8.56
CA GLY A 22 -24.55 -15.64 8.17
C GLY A 22 -23.74 -14.45 7.68
N VAL A 23 -24.39 -13.50 6.95
CA VAL A 23 -23.74 -12.24 6.55
C VAL A 23 -23.45 -11.38 7.78
N ILE A 24 -24.39 -11.26 8.71
CA ILE A 24 -24.21 -10.51 9.97
C ILE A 24 -23.06 -11.11 10.77
N ASP A 25 -22.98 -12.43 10.90
CA ASP A 25 -21.88 -13.12 11.57
C ASP A 25 -20.53 -12.86 10.89
N LEU A 26 -20.49 -12.88 9.54
CA LEU A 26 -19.27 -12.57 8.80
C LEU A 26 -18.83 -11.12 8.96
N VAL A 27 -19.76 -10.16 8.97
CA VAL A 27 -19.48 -8.74 9.27
C VAL A 27 -18.91 -8.62 10.68
N ALA A 28 -19.58 -9.20 11.68
CA ALA A 28 -19.13 -9.19 13.06
C ALA A 28 -17.76 -9.85 13.23
N PHE A 29 -17.47 -10.88 12.44
CA PHE A 29 -16.17 -11.55 12.42
C PHE A 29 -15.09 -10.66 11.80
N THR A 30 -15.30 -10.11 10.60
CA THR A 30 -14.29 -9.32 9.87
C THR A 30 -13.96 -7.97 10.52
N THR A 31 -14.85 -7.46 11.37
CA THR A 31 -14.65 -6.21 12.14
C THR A 31 -13.89 -6.40 13.45
N ARG A 32 -13.67 -7.65 13.89
CA ARG A 32 -12.86 -7.92 15.09
C ARG A 32 -11.37 -7.69 14.84
N ALA A 33 -10.69 -7.20 15.87
CA ALA A 33 -9.23 -7.12 15.85
C ALA A 33 -8.63 -8.53 15.97
N MET A 34 -8.11 -9.07 14.85
CA MET A 34 -7.51 -10.40 14.81
C MET A 34 -6.26 -10.41 13.91
N PRO A 35 -5.33 -11.36 14.11
CA PRO A 35 -4.21 -11.57 13.21
C PRO A 35 -4.68 -11.98 11.81
N LEU A 36 -3.90 -11.62 10.78
CA LEU A 36 -4.19 -11.98 9.39
C LEU A 36 -4.33 -13.50 9.21
N LEU A 37 -3.48 -14.29 9.85
CA LEU A 37 -3.54 -15.75 9.80
C LEU A 37 -4.89 -16.30 10.29
N THR A 38 -5.45 -15.71 11.35
CA THR A 38 -6.77 -16.11 11.87
C THR A 38 -7.88 -15.77 10.86
N LEU A 39 -7.80 -14.62 10.21
CA LEU A 39 -8.75 -14.26 9.15
C LEU A 39 -8.69 -15.25 7.99
N LEU A 40 -7.48 -15.59 7.54
CA LEU A 40 -7.24 -16.48 6.40
C LEU A 40 -7.69 -17.93 6.67
N ASP A 41 -7.62 -18.38 7.91
CA ASP A 41 -8.07 -19.73 8.30
C ASP A 41 -9.60 -19.82 8.48
N GLU A 42 -10.20 -18.83 9.14
CA GLU A 42 -11.61 -18.86 9.53
C GLU A 42 -12.58 -18.36 8.44
N ALA A 43 -12.18 -17.33 7.65
CA ALA A 43 -13.05 -16.73 6.67
C ALA A 43 -13.51 -17.73 5.58
N PRO A 44 -12.66 -18.58 4.99
CA PRO A 44 -13.09 -19.54 3.99
C PRO A 44 -14.18 -20.51 4.51
N ARG A 45 -14.09 -20.96 5.76
CA ARG A 45 -15.08 -21.87 6.38
C ARG A 45 -16.45 -21.22 6.50
N ARG A 46 -16.48 -19.96 6.95
CA ARG A 46 -17.73 -19.18 7.10
C ARG A 46 -18.37 -18.87 5.76
N ILE A 47 -17.56 -18.53 4.76
CA ILE A 47 -18.02 -18.22 3.41
C ILE A 47 -18.56 -19.47 2.72
N ALA A 48 -17.87 -20.60 2.81
CA ALA A 48 -18.33 -21.88 2.28
C ALA A 48 -19.70 -22.26 2.86
N ALA A 49 -19.84 -22.18 4.19
CA ALA A 49 -21.10 -22.46 4.87
C ALA A 49 -22.25 -21.52 4.47
N LEU A 50 -21.96 -20.25 4.22
CA LEU A 50 -22.94 -19.23 3.82
C LEU A 50 -23.46 -19.44 2.40
N LEU A 51 -22.59 -19.89 1.48
CA LEU A 51 -22.91 -20.12 0.06
C LEU A 51 -23.25 -21.58 -0.27
N ASP A 52 -23.27 -22.44 0.74
CA ASP A 52 -23.45 -23.89 0.55
C ASP A 52 -22.44 -24.45 -0.47
N ALA A 53 -21.18 -24.02 -0.31
CA ALA A 53 -20.07 -24.41 -1.17
C ALA A 53 -19.24 -25.53 -0.55
N ASP A 54 -18.80 -26.49 -1.38
CA ASP A 54 -17.92 -27.58 -0.95
C ASP A 54 -16.49 -27.08 -0.69
N VAL A 55 -16.08 -26.07 -1.47
CA VAL A 55 -14.73 -25.45 -1.42
C VAL A 55 -14.84 -23.96 -1.35
N CYS A 56 -13.97 -23.34 -0.53
CA CYS A 56 -13.70 -21.91 -0.57
C CYS A 56 -12.20 -21.67 -0.45
N SER A 57 -11.64 -20.91 -1.39
CA SER A 57 -10.22 -20.56 -1.43
C SER A 57 -10.03 -19.06 -1.47
N LEU A 58 -9.13 -18.54 -0.64
CA LEU A 58 -8.74 -17.14 -0.60
C LEU A 58 -7.31 -17.00 -1.10
N TYR A 59 -7.14 -16.29 -2.19
CA TYR A 59 -5.86 -15.97 -2.80
C TYR A 59 -5.46 -14.54 -2.45
N LEU A 60 -4.20 -14.33 -2.08
CA LEU A 60 -3.62 -13.00 -1.90
C LEU A 60 -2.60 -12.72 -3.00
N LEU A 61 -2.54 -11.47 -3.44
CA LEU A 61 -1.51 -10.97 -4.35
C LEU A 61 -0.21 -10.77 -3.58
N GLU A 62 0.85 -11.41 -4.05
CA GLU A 62 2.19 -11.34 -3.46
C GLU A 62 3.22 -10.71 -4.39
N GLY A 63 4.35 -10.30 -3.77
CA GLY A 63 5.50 -9.75 -4.45
C GLY A 63 5.17 -8.43 -5.17
N ASN A 64 5.51 -8.39 -6.45
CA ASN A 64 5.27 -7.24 -7.34
C ASN A 64 3.81 -7.16 -7.87
N LYS A 65 2.85 -7.75 -7.16
CA LYS A 65 1.43 -7.86 -7.56
C LYS A 65 1.20 -8.68 -8.83
N SER A 66 2.04 -9.63 -9.13
CA SER A 66 1.92 -10.51 -10.30
C SER A 66 1.50 -11.93 -9.98
N ALA A 67 1.62 -12.39 -8.73
CA ALA A 67 1.30 -13.75 -8.31
C ALA A 67 0.16 -13.76 -7.28
N LEU A 68 -0.88 -14.53 -7.58
CA LEU A 68 -1.96 -14.91 -6.66
C LEU A 68 -1.53 -16.20 -5.96
N VAL A 69 -1.41 -16.16 -4.66
CA VAL A 69 -1.02 -17.32 -3.84
C VAL A 69 -2.18 -17.71 -2.93
N MET A 70 -2.56 -18.98 -2.94
CA MET A 70 -3.60 -19.49 -2.03
C MET A 70 -3.11 -19.37 -0.58
N ARG A 71 -3.81 -18.59 0.23
CA ARG A 71 -3.46 -18.31 1.63
C ARG A 71 -4.50 -18.79 2.63
N GLY A 72 -5.69 -19.07 2.17
CA GLY A 72 -6.74 -19.67 2.99
C GLY A 72 -7.56 -20.64 2.16
N ASN A 73 -8.01 -21.73 2.76
CA ASN A 73 -8.74 -22.76 2.06
C ASN A 73 -9.59 -23.61 3.00
N VAL A 74 -10.73 -24.06 2.48
CA VAL A 74 -11.53 -25.15 3.02
C VAL A 74 -12.02 -26.02 1.85
N GLY A 75 -12.07 -27.32 2.04
CA GLY A 75 -12.52 -28.27 1.03
C GLY A 75 -11.39 -28.95 0.25
N PHE A 76 -10.26 -28.30 0.07
CA PHE A 76 -9.04 -28.92 -0.45
C PHE A 76 -8.07 -29.31 0.68
N THR A 77 -7.00 -30.00 0.32
CA THR A 77 -5.94 -30.33 1.27
C THR A 77 -5.22 -29.06 1.75
N ASN A 78 -4.84 -29.03 3.04
CA ASN A 78 -4.07 -27.91 3.60
C ASN A 78 -2.68 -27.77 2.97
N ALA A 79 -2.13 -28.81 2.34
CA ALA A 79 -0.87 -28.74 1.61
C ALA A 79 -0.93 -27.78 0.41
N ALA A 80 -2.11 -27.44 -0.08
CA ALA A 80 -2.31 -26.47 -1.16
C ALA A 80 -1.99 -25.02 -0.74
N ILE A 81 -2.07 -24.72 0.57
CA ILE A 81 -1.85 -23.38 1.11
C ILE A 81 -0.37 -23.00 0.96
N GLY A 82 -0.11 -21.91 0.21
CA GLY A 82 1.24 -21.43 -0.09
C GLY A 82 1.85 -22.03 -1.36
N GLU A 83 1.42 -23.23 -1.77
CA GLU A 83 1.94 -23.93 -2.94
C GLU A 83 1.19 -23.58 -4.22
N VAL A 84 -0.14 -23.48 -4.16
CA VAL A 84 -0.95 -23.14 -5.35
C VAL A 84 -0.77 -21.66 -5.69
N ARG A 85 -0.22 -21.43 -6.88
CA ARG A 85 0.11 -20.09 -7.40
C ARG A 85 -0.42 -19.90 -8.80
N LEU A 86 -0.93 -18.70 -9.08
CA LEU A 86 -1.44 -18.26 -10.36
C LEU A 86 -0.87 -16.87 -10.68
N LYS A 87 -0.63 -16.60 -11.95
CA LYS A 87 -0.39 -15.21 -12.38
C LYS A 87 -1.73 -14.48 -12.49
N VAL A 88 -1.70 -13.15 -12.42
CA VAL A 88 -2.86 -12.34 -12.82
C VAL A 88 -3.12 -12.61 -14.31
N GLY A 89 -4.38 -12.89 -14.66
CA GLY A 89 -4.78 -13.34 -15.99
C GLY A 89 -4.71 -14.86 -16.22
N GLU A 90 -4.11 -15.63 -15.30
CA GLU A 90 -3.95 -17.07 -15.44
C GLU A 90 -5.06 -17.84 -14.73
N GLY A 91 -5.75 -18.73 -15.43
CA GLY A 91 -6.89 -19.46 -14.91
C GLY A 91 -8.11 -18.56 -14.69
N ILE A 92 -9.27 -19.16 -14.36
CA ILE A 92 -10.51 -18.40 -14.08
C ILE A 92 -10.28 -17.39 -12.93
N THR A 93 -9.56 -17.81 -11.91
CA THR A 93 -9.23 -16.96 -10.75
C THR A 93 -8.37 -15.76 -11.14
N GLY A 94 -7.31 -15.97 -11.94
CA GLY A 94 -6.44 -14.89 -12.41
C GLY A 94 -7.14 -13.95 -13.37
N GLU A 95 -8.01 -14.47 -14.24
CA GLU A 95 -8.85 -13.70 -15.14
C GLU A 95 -9.82 -12.78 -14.38
N ALA A 96 -10.47 -13.28 -13.32
CA ALA A 96 -11.36 -12.47 -12.49
C ALA A 96 -10.63 -11.28 -11.87
N VAL A 97 -9.37 -11.46 -11.46
CA VAL A 97 -8.52 -10.38 -10.90
C VAL A 97 -8.07 -9.41 -12.00
N GLU A 98 -7.66 -9.90 -13.17
CA GLU A 98 -7.22 -9.07 -14.28
C GLU A 98 -8.31 -8.11 -14.75
N TYR A 99 -9.51 -8.64 -14.97
CA TYR A 99 -10.65 -7.83 -15.42
C TYR A 99 -11.41 -7.15 -14.28
N MET A 100 -11.01 -7.38 -13.01
CA MET A 100 -11.68 -6.84 -11.84
C MET A 100 -13.19 -7.08 -11.82
N ARG A 101 -13.63 -8.25 -12.29
CA ARG A 101 -15.05 -8.64 -12.38
C ARG A 101 -15.27 -10.08 -11.87
N PRO A 102 -16.46 -10.40 -11.35
CA PRO A 102 -16.84 -11.78 -11.07
C PRO A 102 -16.82 -12.63 -12.32
N ILE A 103 -16.42 -13.90 -12.19
CA ILE A 103 -16.56 -14.92 -13.21
C ILE A 103 -17.24 -16.13 -12.57
N SER A 104 -18.40 -16.52 -13.14
CA SER A 104 -19.16 -17.69 -12.74
C SER A 104 -19.29 -18.65 -13.93
N THR A 105 -19.12 -19.93 -13.67
CA THR A 105 -19.35 -20.99 -14.68
C THR A 105 -19.94 -22.23 -14.03
N GLU A 106 -20.81 -22.91 -14.74
CA GLU A 106 -21.42 -24.17 -14.31
C GLU A 106 -20.43 -25.33 -14.33
N THR A 107 -19.47 -25.28 -15.27
CA THR A 107 -18.43 -26.30 -15.46
C THR A 107 -17.10 -25.63 -15.72
N ALA A 108 -16.24 -25.59 -14.70
CA ALA A 108 -14.95 -24.91 -14.75
C ALA A 108 -14.07 -25.42 -15.91
N GLU A 109 -14.04 -26.73 -16.17
CA GLU A 109 -13.23 -27.35 -17.22
C GLU A 109 -13.59 -26.88 -18.65
N GLN A 110 -14.83 -26.41 -18.85
CA GLN A 110 -15.28 -25.88 -20.15
C GLN A 110 -14.96 -24.40 -20.35
N HIS A 111 -14.46 -23.71 -19.32
CA HIS A 111 -14.11 -22.32 -19.42
C HIS A 111 -12.76 -22.15 -20.13
N GLY A 112 -12.69 -21.23 -21.10
CA GLY A 112 -11.50 -21.04 -21.95
C GLY A 112 -10.20 -20.73 -21.20
N SER A 113 -10.32 -20.18 -19.99
CA SER A 113 -9.17 -19.85 -19.13
C SER A 113 -8.97 -20.88 -18.02
N TYR A 114 -9.60 -22.05 -18.10
CA TYR A 114 -9.44 -23.07 -17.06
C TYR A 114 -7.99 -23.54 -16.96
N LYS A 115 -7.47 -23.58 -15.74
CA LYS A 115 -6.17 -24.15 -15.42
C LYS A 115 -6.35 -25.27 -14.40
N HIS A 116 -5.98 -26.47 -14.76
CA HIS A 116 -6.10 -27.66 -13.94
C HIS A 116 -4.95 -27.79 -12.92
N PHE A 117 -5.30 -28.10 -11.66
CA PHE A 117 -4.39 -28.47 -10.60
C PHE A 117 -4.68 -29.90 -10.14
N ALA A 118 -3.97 -30.87 -10.71
CA ALA A 118 -4.22 -32.29 -10.48
C ALA A 118 -4.18 -32.69 -8.98
N GLU A 119 -3.34 -32.02 -8.19
CA GLU A 119 -3.17 -32.25 -6.76
C GLU A 119 -4.39 -31.82 -5.92
N LEU A 120 -5.28 -30.97 -6.46
CA LEU A 120 -6.46 -30.48 -5.74
C LEU A 120 -7.68 -31.39 -5.92
N GLY A 121 -7.77 -32.15 -7.02
CA GLY A 121 -8.95 -32.93 -7.39
C GLY A 121 -10.17 -32.02 -7.59
N GLU A 122 -9.96 -30.85 -8.20
CA GLU A 122 -10.97 -29.79 -8.36
C GLU A 122 -12.06 -30.16 -9.38
N GLU A 123 -11.83 -31.16 -10.23
CA GLU A 123 -12.80 -31.72 -11.16
C GLU A 123 -14.06 -32.26 -10.49
N ARG A 124 -13.97 -32.57 -9.18
CA ARG A 124 -15.12 -32.98 -8.37
C ARG A 124 -16.10 -31.85 -8.06
N PHE A 125 -15.69 -30.59 -8.31
CA PHE A 125 -16.44 -29.38 -7.96
C PHE A 125 -16.60 -28.48 -9.20
N PRO A 126 -17.37 -28.90 -10.21
CA PRO A 126 -17.44 -28.22 -11.51
C PRO A 126 -18.02 -26.81 -11.45
N ALA A 127 -19.01 -26.55 -10.58
CA ALA A 127 -19.57 -25.22 -10.44
C ALA A 127 -18.55 -24.30 -9.74
N PHE A 128 -18.16 -23.22 -10.43
CA PHE A 128 -17.07 -22.34 -10.03
C PHE A 128 -17.51 -20.88 -10.04
N LEU A 129 -17.15 -20.16 -8.99
CA LEU A 129 -17.37 -18.71 -8.89
C LEU A 129 -16.14 -18.05 -8.28
N ALA A 130 -15.54 -17.13 -9.02
CA ALA A 130 -14.41 -16.30 -8.57
C ALA A 130 -14.82 -14.83 -8.54
N VAL A 131 -14.43 -14.11 -7.48
CA VAL A 131 -14.58 -12.66 -7.39
C VAL A 131 -13.25 -12.01 -6.98
N PRO A 132 -12.91 -10.83 -7.52
CA PRO A 132 -11.72 -10.10 -7.08
C PRO A 132 -11.94 -9.49 -5.70
N VAL A 133 -10.95 -9.61 -4.82
CA VAL A 133 -10.89 -8.90 -3.54
C VAL A 133 -10.31 -7.53 -3.78
N ARG A 134 -11.16 -6.49 -3.77
CA ARG A 134 -10.81 -5.13 -4.20
C ARG A 134 -10.21 -4.31 -3.06
N GLY A 135 -8.96 -3.84 -3.24
CA GLY A 135 -8.34 -2.83 -2.38
C GLY A 135 -8.65 -1.39 -2.84
N LYS A 136 -8.09 -0.39 -2.15
CA LYS A 136 -8.21 1.02 -2.54
C LYS A 136 -7.48 1.36 -3.85
N VAL A 137 -6.34 0.74 -4.10
CA VAL A 137 -5.40 1.06 -5.20
C VAL A 137 -5.32 -0.06 -6.23
N GLY A 138 -6.12 -1.11 -6.09
CA GLY A 138 -6.08 -2.27 -6.98
C GLY A 138 -6.49 -3.55 -6.26
N PRO A 139 -6.38 -4.72 -6.92
CA PRO A 139 -6.73 -5.98 -6.30
C PRO A 139 -5.80 -6.32 -5.13
N LEU A 140 -6.35 -6.90 -4.07
CA LEU A 140 -5.61 -7.54 -2.98
C LEU A 140 -5.47 -9.05 -3.22
N GLY A 141 -6.35 -9.63 -4.04
CA GLY A 141 -6.41 -11.05 -4.29
C GLY A 141 -7.70 -11.49 -4.96
N ALA A 142 -8.07 -12.73 -4.77
CA ALA A 142 -9.32 -13.33 -5.23
C ALA A 142 -9.97 -14.18 -4.15
N LEU A 143 -11.30 -14.26 -4.17
CA LEU A 143 -12.11 -15.17 -3.39
C LEU A 143 -12.82 -16.12 -4.35
N VAL A 144 -12.64 -17.41 -4.16
CA VAL A 144 -13.15 -18.47 -5.03
C VAL A 144 -14.00 -19.43 -4.23
N VAL A 145 -15.16 -19.79 -4.75
CA VAL A 145 -15.99 -20.89 -4.23
C VAL A 145 -16.30 -21.90 -5.32
N GLN A 146 -16.34 -23.17 -4.93
CA GLN A 146 -16.68 -24.26 -5.84
C GLN A 146 -17.63 -25.23 -5.13
N ARG A 147 -18.49 -25.89 -5.92
CA ARG A 147 -19.38 -26.95 -5.44
C ARG A 147 -19.73 -27.93 -6.54
N ARG A 148 -20.22 -29.10 -6.12
CA ARG A 148 -20.64 -30.16 -7.05
C ARG A 148 -21.88 -29.76 -7.81
N ALA A 149 -22.92 -29.29 -7.11
CA ALA A 149 -24.17 -28.84 -7.65
C ALA A 149 -25.00 -28.13 -6.55
N PRO A 150 -25.99 -27.31 -6.89
CA PRO A 150 -26.28 -26.77 -8.22
C PRO A 150 -25.27 -25.67 -8.64
N PRO A 151 -25.28 -25.18 -9.89
CA PRO A 151 -24.50 -24.02 -10.30
C PRO A 151 -24.78 -22.79 -9.43
N PHE A 152 -23.86 -21.83 -9.39
CA PHE A 152 -24.04 -20.57 -8.67
C PHE A 152 -25.01 -19.67 -9.44
N GLU A 153 -26.00 -19.13 -8.73
CA GLU A 153 -26.97 -18.19 -9.26
C GLU A 153 -26.46 -16.75 -9.18
N ASP A 154 -27.09 -15.80 -9.90
CA ASP A 154 -26.72 -14.38 -9.86
C ASP A 154 -26.70 -13.81 -8.43
N ARG A 155 -27.60 -14.26 -7.57
CA ARG A 155 -27.63 -13.89 -6.14
C ARG A 155 -26.40 -14.37 -5.38
N ASP A 156 -25.84 -15.51 -5.75
CA ASP A 156 -24.59 -16.02 -5.14
C ASP A 156 -23.40 -15.17 -5.61
N VAL A 157 -23.40 -14.72 -6.87
CA VAL A 157 -22.40 -13.81 -7.44
C VAL A 157 -22.43 -12.46 -6.74
N GLU A 158 -23.63 -11.87 -6.58
CA GLU A 158 -23.81 -10.60 -5.86
C GLU A 158 -23.34 -10.72 -4.40
N LEU A 159 -23.75 -11.78 -3.71
CA LEU A 159 -23.39 -12.04 -2.32
C LEU A 159 -21.89 -12.21 -2.16
N LEU A 160 -21.23 -13.03 -2.99
CA LEU A 160 -19.80 -13.25 -2.90
C LEU A 160 -19.01 -11.97 -3.24
N THR A 161 -19.52 -11.13 -4.14
CA THR A 161 -18.94 -9.83 -4.47
C THR A 161 -18.95 -8.88 -3.25
N VAL A 162 -20.07 -8.82 -2.52
CA VAL A 162 -20.17 -8.05 -1.26
C VAL A 162 -19.19 -8.60 -0.21
N ILE A 163 -19.15 -9.92 -0.07
CA ILE A 163 -18.21 -10.61 0.84
C ILE A 163 -16.76 -10.29 0.47
N GLY A 164 -16.40 -10.25 -0.82
CA GLY A 164 -15.08 -9.83 -1.28
C GLY A 164 -14.67 -8.46 -0.76
N GLY A 165 -15.62 -7.51 -0.71
CA GLY A 165 -15.43 -6.19 -0.11
C GLY A 165 -15.20 -6.24 1.41
N LEU A 166 -15.96 -7.08 2.13
CA LEU A 166 -15.80 -7.30 3.58
C LEU A 166 -14.44 -7.94 3.90
N ILE A 167 -14.03 -8.94 3.12
CA ILE A 167 -12.72 -9.59 3.25
C ILE A 167 -11.59 -8.60 2.98
N ALA A 168 -11.71 -7.73 1.97
CA ALA A 168 -10.72 -6.69 1.71
C ALA A 168 -10.57 -5.72 2.90
N ALA A 169 -11.66 -5.36 3.55
CA ALA A 169 -11.62 -4.55 4.76
C ALA A 169 -11.00 -5.31 5.95
N GLY A 170 -11.37 -6.58 6.13
CA GLY A 170 -10.83 -7.47 7.15
C GLY A 170 -9.32 -7.69 7.01
N ILE A 171 -8.82 -7.93 5.79
CA ILE A 171 -7.38 -8.07 5.52
C ILE A 171 -6.62 -6.82 5.96
N ARG A 172 -7.06 -5.62 5.53
CA ARG A 172 -6.40 -4.37 5.92
C ARG A 172 -6.43 -4.14 7.43
N HIS A 173 -7.55 -4.48 8.08
CA HIS A 173 -7.67 -4.37 9.55
C HIS A 173 -6.72 -5.35 10.25
N ALA A 174 -6.65 -6.59 9.79
CA ALA A 174 -5.75 -7.61 10.33
C ALA A 174 -4.26 -7.25 10.14
N GLU A 175 -3.88 -6.70 8.98
CA GLU A 175 -2.53 -6.17 8.73
C GLU A 175 -2.16 -5.07 9.75
N LEU A 176 -3.07 -4.14 10.03
CA LEU A 176 -2.87 -3.10 11.06
C LEU A 176 -2.76 -3.66 12.48
N VAL A 177 -3.51 -4.72 12.79
CA VAL A 177 -3.43 -5.42 14.09
C VAL A 177 -2.09 -6.13 14.23
N ASP A 178 -1.65 -6.84 13.19
CA ASP A 178 -0.37 -7.54 13.18
C ASP A 178 0.80 -6.54 13.28
N GLU A 179 0.76 -5.43 12.55
CA GLU A 179 1.73 -4.35 12.72
C GLU A 179 1.73 -3.77 14.15
N SER A 180 0.57 -3.63 14.77
CA SER A 180 0.45 -3.09 16.13
C SER A 180 0.94 -4.09 17.19
N ARG A 181 0.68 -5.39 17.01
CA ARG A 181 1.19 -6.47 17.87
C ARG A 181 2.70 -6.57 17.75
N ASP A 182 3.21 -6.56 16.54
CA ASP A 182 4.63 -6.57 16.25
C ASP A 182 5.33 -5.36 16.90
N LYS A 183 4.70 -4.17 16.88
CA LYS A 183 5.21 -2.97 17.58
C LYS A 183 5.24 -3.14 19.10
N ARG A 184 4.20 -3.77 19.70
CA ARG A 184 4.17 -4.02 21.16
C ARG A 184 5.19 -5.07 21.60
N THR A 185 5.30 -6.17 20.86
CA THR A 185 6.28 -7.24 21.15
C THR A 185 7.70 -6.71 20.94
N ARG A 186 7.92 -5.83 19.99
CA ARG A 186 9.21 -5.17 19.73
C ARG A 186 9.56 -4.13 20.76
N ARG A 187 8.61 -3.28 21.24
CA ARG A 187 8.85 -2.37 22.36
C ARG A 187 9.27 -3.09 23.64
N ALA A 188 8.74 -4.28 23.89
CA ALA A 188 9.15 -5.13 25.00
C ALA A 188 10.51 -5.82 24.77
N ALA A 189 10.88 -6.10 23.49
CA ALA A 189 12.11 -6.81 23.11
C ALA A 189 13.21 -5.90 22.53
N SER A 190 12.88 -4.70 22.04
CA SER A 190 13.79 -3.86 21.23
C SER A 190 14.75 -3.01 22.03
N GLY A 191 14.74 -3.05 23.36
CA GLY A 191 15.71 -2.30 24.15
C GLY A 191 17.17 -2.70 23.91
N THR A 192 17.45 -3.87 23.31
CA THR A 192 18.85 -4.40 23.28
C THR A 192 19.20 -5.32 22.11
N ARG A 193 18.27 -5.77 21.27
CA ARG A 193 18.61 -6.75 20.22
C ARG A 193 19.10 -6.08 18.92
N LYS A 194 20.34 -6.36 18.57
CA LYS A 194 20.91 -6.00 17.28
C LYS A 194 20.27 -6.84 16.16
N VAL A 195 19.85 -6.19 15.07
CA VAL A 195 19.36 -6.83 13.85
C VAL A 195 20.14 -6.30 12.66
N THR A 196 20.71 -7.19 11.85
CA THR A 196 21.40 -6.84 10.61
C THR A 196 20.55 -7.33 9.44
N LEU A 197 20.18 -6.41 8.57
CA LEU A 197 19.48 -6.67 7.32
C LEU A 197 20.43 -6.42 6.15
N THR A 198 20.27 -7.20 5.09
CA THR A 198 21.07 -7.07 3.86
C THR A 198 20.19 -6.59 2.71
N GLY A 199 20.75 -5.78 1.86
CA GLY A 199 20.12 -5.28 0.66
C GLY A 199 21.16 -5.02 -0.42
N ARG A 200 20.75 -4.38 -1.51
CA ARG A 200 21.64 -4.02 -2.60
C ARG A 200 22.15 -2.58 -2.42
N PRO A 201 23.46 -2.35 -2.39
CA PRO A 201 24.03 -1.00 -2.33
C PRO A 201 23.73 -0.22 -3.61
N VAL A 202 23.33 1.04 -3.48
CA VAL A 202 23.06 1.95 -4.62
C VAL A 202 23.87 3.22 -4.51
N MET A 203 23.97 3.77 -3.31
CA MET A 203 24.80 4.96 -3.03
C MET A 203 25.78 4.64 -1.91
N VAL A 204 27.04 4.83 -2.19
CA VAL A 204 28.17 4.56 -1.25
C VAL A 204 28.16 5.48 -0.04
N GLY A 205 28.76 5.02 1.04
CA GLY A 205 28.92 5.78 2.26
C GLY A 205 28.22 5.14 3.46
N ARG A 206 28.49 5.68 4.65
CA ARG A 206 27.95 5.16 5.91
C ARG A 206 27.26 6.24 6.71
N ALA A 207 26.07 5.93 7.21
CA ALA A 207 25.27 6.85 7.99
C ALA A 207 24.74 6.22 9.28
N LEU A 208 24.67 7.01 10.35
CA LEU A 208 24.02 6.65 11.61
C LEU A 208 22.97 7.70 11.90
N GLY A 209 21.76 7.25 12.19
CA GLY A 209 20.65 8.13 12.50
C GLY A 209 19.48 7.41 13.14
N ALA A 210 18.45 8.17 13.49
CA ALA A 210 17.19 7.63 13.91
C ALA A 210 16.36 7.24 12.68
N VAL A 211 15.75 6.06 12.71
CA VAL A 211 14.83 5.59 11.68
C VAL A 211 13.60 6.50 11.63
N ALA A 212 13.27 6.95 10.44
CA ALA A 212 12.04 7.68 10.14
C ALA A 212 11.33 7.03 8.96
N ALA A 213 10.14 6.47 9.17
CA ALA A 213 9.38 5.85 8.10
C ALA A 213 8.81 6.91 7.16
N MET A 214 9.04 6.74 5.85
CA MET A 214 8.37 7.50 4.81
C MET A 214 6.91 7.05 4.72
N ARG A 215 6.05 7.71 5.49
CA ARG A 215 4.61 7.42 5.51
C ARG A 215 3.85 8.61 4.96
N ARG A 216 3.02 8.35 3.98
CA ARG A 216 1.99 9.31 3.62
C ARG A 216 1.00 9.43 4.77
N PRO A 217 0.71 10.64 5.26
CA PRO A 217 -0.32 10.80 6.28
C PRO A 217 -1.65 10.30 5.71
N PRO A 218 -2.47 9.61 6.52
CA PRO A 218 -3.82 9.27 6.10
C PRO A 218 -4.56 10.56 5.75
N ALA A 219 -5.30 10.56 4.62
CA ALA A 219 -6.18 11.66 4.26
C ALA A 219 -7.10 11.96 5.45
N LYS A 220 -7.08 13.18 5.96
CA LYS A 220 -8.04 13.58 7.00
C LYS A 220 -9.45 13.39 6.43
N PRO A 221 -10.38 12.76 7.19
CA PRO A 221 -11.77 12.69 6.74
C PRO A 221 -12.29 14.11 6.48
N ALA A 222 -12.96 14.31 5.35
CA ALA A 222 -13.69 15.52 5.04
C ALA A 222 -14.73 15.76 6.14
N GLY A 223 -14.60 16.86 6.90
CA GLY A 223 -15.59 17.16 7.91
C GLY A 223 -15.09 18.00 9.08
N ALA A 224 -14.65 19.22 8.80
CA ALA A 224 -14.82 20.32 9.72
C ALA A 224 -15.03 21.58 8.87
N PRO A 225 -16.18 22.29 8.95
CA PRO A 225 -16.35 23.56 8.29
C PRO A 225 -15.38 24.54 8.93
N ALA A 226 -14.45 25.05 8.13
CA ALA A 226 -13.46 26.04 8.55
C ALA A 226 -13.90 27.43 8.07
N ASP A 227 -14.94 27.99 8.69
CA ASP A 227 -15.38 29.35 8.38
C ASP A 227 -14.38 30.46 8.78
N ALA A 228 -13.33 30.12 9.52
CA ALA A 228 -12.32 31.11 9.96
C ALA A 228 -10.93 30.92 9.32
N GLY A 229 -10.74 29.95 8.42
CA GLY A 229 -9.44 29.53 7.92
C GLY A 229 -9.15 29.72 6.43
N ALA A 230 -10.15 29.96 5.60
CA ALA A 230 -10.00 29.94 4.13
C ALA A 230 -8.90 30.89 3.59
N ALA A 231 -8.81 32.12 4.10
CA ALA A 231 -7.77 33.05 3.70
C ALA A 231 -6.36 32.60 4.14
N ARG A 232 -6.24 31.96 5.32
CA ARG A 232 -5.00 31.36 5.82
C ARG A 232 -4.61 30.17 4.95
N ASP A 233 -5.56 29.29 4.64
CA ASP A 233 -5.35 28.09 3.83
C ASP A 233 -4.93 28.46 2.39
N VAL A 234 -5.53 29.49 1.79
CA VAL A 234 -5.11 30.03 0.48
C VAL A 234 -3.66 30.54 0.53
N LYS A 235 -3.28 31.24 1.59
CA LYS A 235 -1.90 31.72 1.77
C LYS A 235 -0.92 30.55 1.94
N GLN A 236 -1.30 29.55 2.72
CA GLN A 236 -0.49 28.33 2.92
C GLN A 236 -0.36 27.56 1.60
N LEU A 237 -1.44 27.40 0.84
CA LEU A 237 -1.41 26.76 -0.48
C LEU A 237 -0.46 27.47 -1.45
N LYS A 238 -0.53 28.81 -1.55
CA LYS A 238 0.39 29.60 -2.39
C LYS A 238 1.84 29.38 -1.97
N SER A 239 2.12 29.44 -0.66
CA SER A 239 3.46 29.16 -0.14
C SER A 239 3.94 27.73 -0.47
N ALA A 240 3.05 26.73 -0.41
CA ALA A 240 3.37 25.35 -0.75
C ALA A 240 3.72 25.20 -2.24
N PHE A 241 2.98 25.86 -3.14
CA PHE A 241 3.31 25.91 -4.56
C PHE A 241 4.69 26.51 -4.81
N ASP A 242 5.02 27.64 -4.15
CA ASP A 242 6.30 28.31 -4.32
C ASP A 242 7.49 27.45 -3.78
N VAL A 243 7.27 26.70 -2.72
CA VAL A 243 8.27 25.77 -2.17
C VAL A 243 8.47 24.57 -3.10
N ALA A 244 7.38 23.96 -3.57
CA ALA A 244 7.44 22.82 -4.48
C ALA A 244 8.13 23.19 -5.79
N ASP A 245 7.76 24.33 -6.37
CA ASP A 245 8.34 24.83 -7.61
C ASP A 245 9.85 25.10 -7.49
N ARG A 246 10.30 25.79 -6.43
CA ARG A 246 11.72 25.98 -6.17
C ARG A 246 12.47 24.66 -5.99
N ALA A 247 11.87 23.69 -5.28
CA ALA A 247 12.46 22.39 -5.06
C ALA A 247 12.60 21.60 -6.38
N ILE A 248 11.56 21.57 -7.21
CA ILE A 248 11.61 20.88 -8.52
C ILE A 248 12.63 21.53 -9.45
N ARG A 249 12.69 22.87 -9.52
CA ARG A 249 13.71 23.58 -10.33
C ARG A 249 15.14 23.25 -9.83
N GLY A 250 15.35 23.26 -8.52
CA GLY A 250 16.65 22.89 -7.92
C GLY A 250 17.05 21.45 -8.23
N LEU A 251 16.12 20.49 -8.14
CA LEU A 251 16.35 19.11 -8.49
C LEU A 251 16.67 18.93 -9.98
N ARG A 252 15.97 19.63 -10.89
CA ARG A 252 16.27 19.60 -12.32
C ARG A 252 17.64 20.18 -12.62
N GLN A 253 17.99 21.32 -12.03
CA GLN A 253 19.31 21.92 -12.19
C GLN A 253 20.41 20.99 -11.70
N ARG A 254 20.22 20.34 -10.55
CA ARG A 254 21.15 19.35 -10.02
C ARG A 254 21.26 18.13 -10.94
N ALA A 255 20.12 17.60 -11.44
CA ALA A 255 20.12 16.48 -12.38
C ALA A 255 20.96 16.78 -13.62
N ASN A 256 20.85 17.98 -14.17
CA ASN A 256 21.63 18.41 -15.33
C ASN A 256 23.13 18.53 -14.99
N SER A 257 23.47 19.08 -13.80
CA SER A 257 24.86 19.26 -13.40
C SER A 257 25.63 17.96 -13.18
N ILE A 258 24.92 16.88 -12.78
CA ILE A 258 25.51 15.54 -12.56
C ILE A 258 25.28 14.57 -13.73
N GLY A 259 24.83 15.07 -14.89
CA GLY A 259 24.65 14.26 -16.10
C GLY A 259 23.43 13.32 -16.10
N LEU A 260 22.49 13.50 -15.16
CA LEU A 260 21.26 12.71 -15.03
C LEU A 260 20.05 13.33 -15.73
N GLY A 261 20.23 14.32 -16.60
CA GLY A 261 19.12 15.05 -17.23
C GLY A 261 18.12 14.15 -17.96
N LYS A 262 18.59 13.09 -18.64
CA LYS A 262 17.71 12.11 -19.31
C LYS A 262 16.97 11.21 -18.31
N ASP A 263 17.65 10.70 -17.30
CA ASP A 263 17.08 9.79 -16.29
C ASP A 263 16.08 10.51 -15.37
N ALA A 264 16.24 11.82 -15.21
CA ALA A 264 15.40 12.69 -14.39
C ALA A 264 14.38 13.52 -15.21
N GLN A 265 14.14 13.18 -16.46
CA GLN A 265 13.22 13.91 -17.35
C GLN A 265 11.79 13.98 -16.77
N PHE A 266 11.37 12.98 -15.98
CA PHE A 266 10.08 12.99 -15.29
C PHE A 266 9.90 14.19 -14.37
N LEU A 267 10.97 14.81 -13.84
CA LEU A 267 10.88 16.04 -13.06
C LEU A 267 10.35 17.26 -13.88
N ALA A 268 10.48 17.19 -15.21
CA ALA A 268 9.90 18.24 -16.06
C ALA A 268 8.37 18.21 -16.00
N THR A 269 7.77 17.02 -16.00
CA THR A 269 6.31 16.83 -15.86
C THR A 269 5.76 17.46 -14.57
N TYR A 270 6.47 17.32 -13.46
CA TYR A 270 6.06 17.97 -12.20
C TYR A 270 6.15 19.51 -12.30
N GLY A 271 7.18 20.03 -12.97
CA GLY A 271 7.27 21.46 -13.26
C GLY A 271 6.11 21.96 -14.11
N GLU A 272 5.77 21.23 -15.18
CA GLU A 272 4.64 21.56 -16.05
C GLU A 272 3.30 21.59 -15.30
N ILE A 273 3.06 20.60 -14.39
CA ILE A 273 1.85 20.57 -13.56
C ILE A 273 1.83 21.75 -12.59
N LEU A 274 2.97 22.07 -11.96
CA LEU A 274 3.08 23.20 -11.05
C LEU A 274 2.90 24.54 -11.74
N ASP A 275 3.31 24.68 -13.00
CA ASP A 275 3.17 25.88 -13.81
C ASP A 275 1.77 26.00 -14.47
N ASP A 276 0.96 24.93 -14.45
CA ASP A 276 -0.40 24.96 -15.02
C ASP A 276 -1.32 25.90 -14.23
N ALA A 277 -1.71 26.98 -14.90
CA ALA A 277 -2.59 28.00 -14.32
C ALA A 277 -3.97 27.43 -13.92
N ARG A 278 -4.50 26.45 -14.67
CA ARG A 278 -5.81 25.85 -14.40
C ARG A 278 -5.74 25.00 -13.12
N PHE A 279 -4.67 24.22 -12.96
CA PHE A 279 -4.44 23.43 -11.76
C PHE A 279 -4.36 24.32 -10.51
N ARG A 280 -3.56 25.39 -10.57
CA ARG A 280 -3.40 26.34 -9.46
C ARG A 280 -4.69 27.09 -9.15
N GLN A 281 -5.40 27.57 -10.18
CA GLN A 281 -6.66 28.29 -10.03
C GLN A 281 -7.71 27.38 -9.40
N ARG A 282 -7.89 26.15 -9.92
CA ARG A 282 -8.88 25.20 -9.40
C ARG A 282 -8.65 24.84 -7.93
N ALA A 283 -7.39 24.58 -7.56
CA ALA A 283 -7.03 24.32 -6.17
C ALA A 283 -7.33 25.53 -5.27
N THR A 284 -7.03 26.75 -5.75
CA THR A 284 -7.27 27.99 -5.00
C THR A 284 -8.77 28.27 -4.84
N GLU A 285 -9.58 28.05 -5.89
CA GLU A 285 -11.03 28.23 -5.85
C GLU A 285 -11.69 27.31 -4.82
N LEU A 286 -11.33 26.03 -4.80
CA LEU A 286 -11.86 25.08 -3.83
C LEU A 286 -11.51 25.46 -2.39
N VAL A 287 -10.27 25.85 -2.15
CA VAL A 287 -9.83 26.29 -0.81
C VAL A 287 -10.51 27.60 -0.40
N ALA A 288 -10.65 28.58 -1.33
CA ALA A 288 -11.35 29.83 -1.07
C ALA A 288 -12.85 29.61 -0.84
N GLY A 289 -13.43 28.56 -1.45
CA GLY A 289 -14.82 28.15 -1.26
C GLY A 289 -15.12 27.44 0.07
N GLY A 290 -14.11 27.33 0.96
CA GLY A 290 -14.28 26.71 2.29
C GLY A 290 -13.97 25.21 2.34
N GLU A 291 -13.53 24.62 1.22
CA GLU A 291 -13.00 23.24 1.28
C GLU A 291 -11.64 23.26 1.99
N GLY A 292 -11.48 22.40 2.98
CA GLY A 292 -10.19 22.27 3.67
C GLY A 292 -9.08 21.89 2.68
N LEU A 293 -7.88 22.44 2.85
CA LEU A 293 -6.76 22.33 1.90
C LEU A 293 -6.47 20.89 1.42
N ALA A 294 -6.41 19.93 2.33
CA ALA A 294 -6.19 18.53 1.97
C ALA A 294 -7.33 17.93 1.14
N HIS A 295 -8.58 18.34 1.43
CA HIS A 295 -9.74 17.89 0.69
C HIS A 295 -9.78 18.51 -0.70
N ALA A 296 -9.55 19.81 -0.81
CA ALA A 296 -9.47 20.54 -2.08
C ALA A 296 -8.44 19.93 -3.03
N LEU A 297 -7.22 19.67 -2.56
CA LEU A 297 -6.17 19.03 -3.36
C LEU A 297 -6.53 17.59 -3.76
N SER A 298 -7.18 16.83 -2.87
CA SER A 298 -7.70 15.48 -3.20
C SER A 298 -8.79 15.53 -4.28
N LEU A 299 -9.67 16.55 -4.27
CA LEU A 299 -10.68 16.75 -5.32
C LEU A 299 -10.04 17.06 -6.66
N VAL A 300 -9.06 17.99 -6.69
CA VAL A 300 -8.32 18.32 -7.92
C VAL A 300 -7.62 17.08 -8.50
N ALA A 301 -6.94 16.30 -7.68
CA ALA A 301 -6.32 15.06 -8.13
C ALA A 301 -7.33 14.09 -8.75
N ARG A 302 -8.52 13.94 -8.14
CA ARG A 302 -9.59 13.08 -8.67
C ARG A 302 -10.20 13.62 -9.96
N GLU A 303 -10.39 14.94 -10.09
CA GLU A 303 -10.90 15.59 -11.31
C GLU A 303 -9.96 15.32 -12.49
N VAL A 304 -8.66 15.48 -12.29
CA VAL A 304 -7.64 15.22 -13.32
C VAL A 304 -7.57 13.72 -13.66
N ASN A 305 -7.61 12.85 -12.66
CA ASN A 305 -7.57 11.40 -12.88
C ASN A 305 -8.80 10.90 -13.64
N ARG A 306 -10.00 11.42 -13.35
CA ARG A 306 -11.22 11.07 -14.11
C ARG A 306 -11.11 11.45 -15.58
N THR A 307 -10.53 12.60 -15.86
CA THR A 307 -10.32 13.05 -17.24
C THR A 307 -9.30 12.17 -17.98
N ALA A 308 -8.25 11.72 -17.29
CA ALA A 308 -7.23 10.84 -17.86
C ALA A 308 -7.76 9.41 -18.13
N VAL A 309 -8.53 8.82 -17.21
CA VAL A 309 -9.06 7.44 -17.31
C VAL A 309 -10.16 7.31 -18.36
N SER A 310 -10.87 8.39 -18.70
CA SER A 310 -11.95 8.35 -19.70
C SER A 310 -11.45 8.16 -21.12
N PHE A 311 -10.17 8.35 -21.43
CA PHE A 311 -9.68 8.42 -22.81
C PHE A 311 -8.90 7.20 -23.33
N THR A 312 -8.21 6.41 -22.48
CA THR A 312 -7.54 5.17 -22.93
C THR A 312 -6.99 4.35 -21.75
N ARG A 313 -6.84 3.03 -21.91
CA ARG A 313 -6.04 2.15 -21.02
C ARG A 313 -4.55 2.31 -21.34
N ASP A 314 -4.00 3.50 -21.19
CA ASP A 314 -2.60 3.76 -21.46
C ASP A 314 -1.82 3.83 -20.14
N SER A 315 -0.79 2.99 -20.01
CA SER A 315 0.09 2.95 -18.83
C SER A 315 0.75 4.30 -18.52
N PHE A 316 0.96 5.13 -19.56
CA PHE A 316 1.49 6.49 -19.43
C PHE A 316 0.54 7.42 -18.68
N LEU A 317 -0.78 7.30 -18.93
CA LEU A 317 -1.79 8.11 -18.24
C LEU A 317 -1.96 7.70 -16.78
N GLU A 318 -1.83 6.40 -16.48
CA GLU A 318 -1.83 5.92 -15.09
C GLU A 318 -0.61 6.40 -14.30
N GLU A 319 0.55 6.49 -14.94
CA GLU A 319 1.75 7.03 -14.30
C GLU A 319 1.59 8.52 -14.03
N ARG A 320 1.04 9.27 -14.98
CA ARG A 320 0.77 10.71 -14.84
C ARG A 320 -0.29 11.00 -13.77
N ALA A 321 -1.30 10.14 -13.64
CA ALA A 321 -2.29 10.23 -12.57
C ALA A 321 -1.66 10.08 -11.18
N ARG A 322 -0.75 9.13 -11.01
CA ARG A 322 0.02 8.95 -9.76
C ARG A 322 0.93 10.14 -9.47
N ASP A 323 1.56 10.73 -10.49
CA ASP A 323 2.39 11.92 -10.33
C ASP A 323 1.61 13.10 -9.78
N ILE A 324 0.36 13.28 -10.22
CA ILE A 324 -0.53 14.34 -9.73
C ILE A 324 -0.96 14.08 -8.28
N GLU A 325 -1.29 12.82 -7.93
CA GLU A 325 -1.60 12.46 -6.55
C GLU A 325 -0.40 12.70 -5.63
N ASP A 326 0.80 12.28 -6.04
CA ASP A 326 2.05 12.52 -5.31
C ASP A 326 2.30 14.01 -5.09
N LEU A 327 2.03 14.83 -6.10
CA LEU A 327 2.19 16.28 -6.00
C LEU A 327 1.16 16.93 -5.07
N CYS A 328 -0.11 16.53 -5.16
CA CYS A 328 -1.17 17.03 -4.27
C CYS A 328 -0.91 16.66 -2.80
N ASP A 329 -0.43 15.43 -2.55
CA ASP A 329 -0.04 14.99 -1.22
C ASP A 329 1.15 15.81 -0.69
N ALA A 330 2.14 16.08 -1.55
CA ALA A 330 3.30 16.90 -1.18
C ALA A 330 2.89 18.35 -0.87
N LEU A 331 2.04 18.96 -1.69
CA LEU A 331 1.51 20.31 -1.45
C LEU A 331 0.74 20.37 -0.12
N THR A 332 -0.05 19.34 0.20
CA THR A 332 -0.76 19.25 1.48
C THR A 332 0.22 19.25 2.67
N MET A 333 1.31 18.48 2.56
CA MET A 333 2.35 18.43 3.61
C MET A 333 3.16 19.72 3.70
N LEU A 334 3.49 20.34 2.57
CA LEU A 334 4.25 21.57 2.53
C LEU A 334 3.46 22.79 3.06
N ALA A 335 2.13 22.74 2.96
CA ALA A 335 1.25 23.77 3.49
C ALA A 335 1.01 23.61 5.00
N ASP A 336 1.10 22.41 5.56
CA ASP A 336 0.93 22.15 7.00
C ASP A 336 2.24 22.49 7.75
N THR A 337 2.35 23.74 8.19
CA THR A 337 3.53 24.24 8.91
C THR A 337 3.75 23.58 10.27
N ASP A 338 2.69 23.07 10.90
CA ASP A 338 2.76 22.46 12.23
C ASP A 338 3.32 21.03 12.17
N ARG A 339 3.16 20.34 11.02
CA ARG A 339 3.69 18.99 10.79
C ARG A 339 5.13 18.96 10.27
N SER A 340 5.65 20.08 9.78
CA SER A 340 7.00 20.17 9.23
C SER A 340 8.12 19.94 10.28
N SER A 341 7.77 19.85 11.56
CA SER A 341 8.72 19.70 12.69
C SER A 341 8.97 18.23 13.10
N ALA A 342 8.39 17.24 12.40
CA ALA A 342 8.29 15.88 12.93
C ALA A 342 9.43 14.92 12.56
N LEU A 343 10.34 15.27 11.66
CA LEU A 343 11.49 14.41 11.35
C LEU A 343 12.68 14.71 12.29
N PRO A 344 13.28 13.68 12.89
CA PRO A 344 14.44 13.88 13.77
C PRO A 344 15.63 14.40 12.96
N ASN A 345 16.46 15.25 13.60
CA ASN A 345 17.75 15.62 13.04
C ASN A 345 18.59 14.35 12.79
N LYS A 346 19.16 14.22 11.60
CA LYS A 346 19.89 13.03 11.14
C LYS A 346 18.99 11.79 11.00
N ALA A 347 17.84 11.94 10.36
CA ALA A 347 16.96 10.84 10.07
C ALA A 347 17.55 9.89 9.00
N LEU A 348 17.45 8.58 9.26
CA LEU A 348 17.54 7.54 8.24
C LEU A 348 16.13 7.27 7.72
N LEU A 349 15.88 7.63 6.46
CA LEU A 349 14.57 7.42 5.86
C LEU A 349 14.40 5.95 5.47
N VAL A 350 13.27 5.39 5.85
CA VAL A 350 12.90 4.00 5.58
C VAL A 350 11.56 3.96 4.85
N GLY A 351 11.52 3.34 3.67
CA GLY A 351 10.34 3.30 2.82
C GLY A 351 10.26 2.06 1.93
N ASP A 352 9.10 1.86 1.28
CA ASP A 352 8.96 0.84 0.24
C ASP A 352 9.61 1.31 -1.06
N THR A 353 9.37 2.55 -1.44
CA THR A 353 9.89 3.19 -2.64
C THR A 353 10.17 4.65 -2.36
N LEU A 354 10.98 5.28 -3.20
CA LEU A 354 11.24 6.71 -3.15
C LEU A 354 10.49 7.40 -4.30
N THR A 355 9.70 8.41 -3.98
CA THR A 355 8.91 9.18 -4.94
C THR A 355 9.30 10.66 -4.92
N VAL A 356 8.78 11.44 -5.88
CA VAL A 356 8.98 12.89 -5.88
C VAL A 356 8.30 13.54 -4.66
N PHE A 357 7.20 12.97 -4.17
CA PHE A 357 6.60 13.36 -2.90
C PHE A 357 7.64 13.37 -1.76
N ASP A 358 8.38 12.26 -1.62
CA ASP A 358 9.40 12.12 -0.57
C ASP A 358 10.50 13.17 -0.72
N LEU A 359 10.94 13.45 -1.95
CA LEU A 359 11.93 14.50 -2.21
C LEU A 359 11.43 15.89 -1.85
N LEU A 360 10.20 16.24 -2.22
CA LEU A 360 9.62 17.53 -1.92
C LEU A 360 9.45 17.74 -0.42
N VAL A 361 8.96 16.73 0.28
CA VAL A 361 8.79 16.77 1.72
C VAL A 361 10.14 16.80 2.44
N THR A 362 11.13 16.04 1.96
CA THR A 362 12.47 15.98 2.55
C THR A 362 13.39 17.14 2.13
N ALA A 363 13.00 17.96 1.15
CA ALA A 363 13.78 19.15 0.78
C ALA A 363 14.02 20.12 1.95
N ARG A 364 13.17 20.07 2.97
CA ARG A 364 13.33 20.79 4.24
C ARG A 364 14.19 20.04 5.27
N PHE A 365 14.38 18.73 5.09
CA PHE A 365 15.05 17.83 6.03
C PHE A 365 16.16 17.11 5.29
N HIS A 366 17.38 17.20 5.76
CA HIS A 366 18.52 16.53 5.13
C HIS A 366 18.66 15.12 5.73
N PRO A 367 18.10 14.08 5.10
CA PRO A 367 18.28 12.72 5.59
C PRO A 367 19.76 12.37 5.52
N VAL A 368 20.23 11.57 6.48
CA VAL A 368 21.62 11.11 6.47
C VAL A 368 21.81 9.82 5.69
N GLY A 369 20.74 9.14 5.31
CA GLY A 369 20.74 7.94 4.48
C GLY A 369 19.35 7.43 4.22
N ILE A 370 19.22 6.50 3.26
CA ILE A 370 17.94 5.94 2.79
C ILE A 370 18.02 4.42 2.71
N ALA A 371 17.03 3.75 3.30
CA ALA A 371 16.84 2.31 3.24
C ALA A 371 15.48 1.98 2.63
N LEU A 372 15.45 1.22 1.54
CA LEU A 372 14.21 0.86 0.83
C LEU A 372 14.00 -0.66 0.83
N SER A 373 12.73 -1.07 0.90
CA SER A 373 12.38 -2.49 0.83
C SER A 373 12.58 -3.06 -0.58
N ASP A 374 12.33 -4.34 -0.75
CA ASP A 374 12.50 -5.10 -1.98
C ASP A 374 11.69 -4.62 -3.20
N ARG A 375 10.79 -3.64 -3.02
CA ARG A 375 9.91 -3.10 -4.08
C ARG A 375 10.49 -1.92 -4.85
N ALA A 376 11.71 -1.50 -4.55
CA ALA A 376 12.23 -0.18 -4.94
C ALA A 376 13.21 -0.15 -6.14
N SER A 377 13.33 -1.21 -6.93
CA SER A 377 14.44 -1.37 -7.89
C SER A 377 14.31 -0.60 -9.23
N GLY A 378 13.31 0.26 -9.42
CA GLY A 378 13.05 0.97 -10.68
C GLY A 378 14.11 2.01 -11.08
N PRO A 379 14.24 2.33 -12.40
CA PRO A 379 15.16 3.37 -12.90
C PRO A 379 14.90 4.74 -12.24
N ARG A 380 13.64 5.09 -12.05
CA ARG A 380 13.19 6.35 -11.43
C ARG A 380 13.69 6.49 -9.99
N THR A 381 13.53 5.44 -9.18
CA THR A 381 14.04 5.40 -7.80
C THR A 381 15.55 5.59 -7.75
N ARG A 382 16.30 4.97 -8.67
CA ARG A 382 17.77 5.14 -8.77
C ARG A 382 18.17 6.57 -9.12
N ALA A 383 17.46 7.21 -10.04
CA ALA A 383 17.69 8.61 -10.38
C ALA A 383 17.45 9.52 -9.16
N LEU A 384 16.36 9.29 -8.42
CA LEU A 384 16.04 10.06 -7.22
C LEU A 384 17.08 9.88 -6.10
N LEU A 385 17.57 8.65 -5.87
CA LEU A 385 18.64 8.38 -4.90
C LEU A 385 19.94 9.12 -5.25
N LYS A 386 20.33 9.13 -6.55
CA LYS A 386 21.49 9.87 -7.03
C LYS A 386 21.32 11.40 -6.85
N LEU A 387 20.10 11.91 -6.99
CA LEU A 387 19.79 13.32 -6.76
C LEU A 387 19.94 13.73 -5.29
N LEU A 388 19.59 12.84 -4.36
CA LEU A 388 19.74 13.10 -2.93
C LEU A 388 21.19 13.03 -2.46
N ASP A 389 22.01 12.20 -3.11
CA ASP A 389 23.45 12.04 -2.81
C ASP A 389 23.73 11.71 -1.35
N VAL A 390 22.97 10.78 -0.83
CA VAL A 390 23.15 10.22 0.52
C VAL A 390 23.32 8.72 0.44
N PRO A 391 24.03 8.08 1.39
CA PRO A 391 24.16 6.63 1.43
C PRO A 391 22.81 5.95 1.30
N ALA A 392 22.71 4.95 0.42
CA ALA A 392 21.42 4.27 0.16
C ALA A 392 21.59 2.77 -0.10
N VAL A 393 20.71 1.99 0.52
CA VAL A 393 20.56 0.55 0.32
C VAL A 393 19.12 0.27 -0.04
N VAL A 394 18.91 -0.52 -1.11
CA VAL A 394 17.60 -0.92 -1.61
C VAL A 394 17.43 -2.44 -1.56
N ASP A 395 16.24 -2.93 -1.89
CA ASP A 395 15.92 -4.36 -1.93
C ASP A 395 16.20 -5.04 -0.56
N ILE A 396 15.92 -4.34 0.55
CA ILE A 396 16.10 -4.86 1.91
C ILE A 396 14.88 -5.67 2.32
N GLN A 397 15.02 -6.98 2.32
CA GLN A 397 13.93 -7.88 2.71
C GLN A 397 13.62 -7.76 4.22
N GLY A 398 12.33 -7.68 4.53
CA GLY A 398 11.88 -7.61 5.91
C GLY A 398 12.16 -6.28 6.61
N LEU A 399 12.48 -5.21 5.87
CA LEU A 399 12.82 -3.89 6.43
C LEU A 399 11.79 -3.42 7.46
N PHE A 400 10.51 -3.41 7.09
CA PHE A 400 9.42 -2.98 7.97
C PHE A 400 9.06 -3.97 9.08
N ARG A 401 9.56 -5.19 8.98
CA ARG A 401 9.42 -6.16 10.06
C ARG A 401 10.30 -5.79 11.25
N TRP A 402 11.44 -5.14 11.02
CA TRP A 402 12.45 -4.90 12.04
C TRP A 402 12.69 -3.43 12.34
N ALA A 403 12.55 -2.53 11.35
CA ALA A 403 12.77 -1.10 11.52
C ALA A 403 11.52 -0.38 12.03
N THR A 404 11.65 0.35 13.14
CA THR A 404 10.57 1.13 13.76
C THR A 404 11.01 2.59 13.89
N ASP A 405 10.07 3.53 13.77
CA ASP A 405 10.34 4.95 13.96
C ASP A 405 11.03 5.20 15.31
N GLY A 406 12.15 5.92 15.26
CA GLY A 406 12.96 6.26 16.43
C GLY A 406 14.06 5.24 16.76
N ASP A 407 14.09 4.06 16.13
CA ASP A 407 15.22 3.13 16.31
C ASP A 407 16.52 3.78 15.83
N ILE A 408 17.61 3.53 16.54
CA ILE A 408 18.94 3.95 16.06
C ILE A 408 19.45 2.88 15.09
N ALA A 409 19.78 3.29 13.87
CA ALA A 409 20.31 2.39 12.86
C ALA A 409 21.57 2.93 12.20
N LEU A 410 22.42 1.99 11.77
CA LEU A 410 23.58 2.21 10.92
C LEU A 410 23.25 1.71 9.51
N LEU A 411 23.39 2.56 8.52
CA LEU A 411 23.30 2.22 7.12
C LEU A 411 24.71 2.20 6.53
N ASP A 412 25.10 1.09 5.92
CA ASP A 412 26.36 0.90 5.19
C ASP A 412 26.07 0.69 3.71
N GLY A 413 26.12 1.78 2.95
CA GLY A 413 25.92 1.79 1.50
C GLY A 413 27.09 1.20 0.72
N ASP A 414 28.26 0.95 1.36
CA ASP A 414 29.40 0.32 0.73
C ASP A 414 29.17 -1.21 0.62
N HIS A 415 28.58 -1.79 1.67
CA HIS A 415 28.36 -3.24 1.79
C HIS A 415 26.88 -3.67 1.71
N GLY A 416 25.95 -2.74 1.53
CA GLY A 416 24.52 -3.05 1.44
C GLY A 416 23.92 -3.53 2.77
N LEU A 417 24.34 -2.95 3.91
CA LEU A 417 23.89 -3.35 5.23
C LEU A 417 23.03 -2.29 5.90
N PHE A 418 21.99 -2.73 6.59
CA PHE A 418 21.17 -1.91 7.47
C PHE A 418 21.11 -2.56 8.85
N VAL A 419 21.77 -1.93 9.83
CA VAL A 419 21.95 -2.50 11.18
C VAL A 419 21.14 -1.68 12.19
N ILE A 420 20.12 -2.29 12.75
CA ILE A 420 19.29 -1.71 13.81
C ILE A 420 19.97 -2.03 15.15
N ASN A 421 20.03 -1.04 16.05
CA ASN A 421 20.74 -1.11 17.33
C ASN A 421 22.20 -1.55 17.15
N PRO A 422 23.03 -0.77 16.43
CA PRO A 422 24.42 -1.11 16.18
C PRO A 422 25.20 -1.17 17.48
N SER A 423 26.16 -2.11 17.55
CA SER A 423 27.05 -2.30 18.68
C SER A 423 28.01 -1.12 18.87
N LYS A 424 28.62 -1.02 20.05
CA LYS A 424 29.65 0.00 20.33
C LYS A 424 30.83 -0.10 19.37
N SER A 425 31.23 -1.29 18.96
CA SER A 425 32.30 -1.51 17.99
C SER A 425 31.94 -0.99 16.59
N GLU A 426 30.72 -1.22 16.11
CA GLU A 426 30.26 -0.69 14.81
C GLU A 426 30.15 0.83 14.83
N MET A 427 29.71 1.42 15.92
CA MET A 427 29.70 2.87 16.08
C MET A 427 31.13 3.44 16.12
N ALA A 428 32.09 2.73 16.70
CA ALA A 428 33.50 3.13 16.71
C ALA A 428 34.09 3.07 15.28
N SER A 429 33.82 1.97 14.54
CA SER A 429 34.25 1.82 13.14
C SER A 429 33.67 2.92 12.23
N LEU A 430 32.42 3.35 12.47
CA LEU A 430 31.86 4.49 11.75
C LEU A 430 32.56 5.81 12.05
N ARG A 431 32.96 6.04 13.31
CA ARG A 431 33.73 7.26 13.69
C ARG A 431 35.06 7.28 12.97
N GLU A 432 35.73 6.14 12.90
CA GLU A 432 36.99 5.99 12.18
C GLU A 432 36.82 6.19 10.67
N TYR A 433 35.80 5.60 10.08
CA TYR A 433 35.43 5.81 8.67
C TYR A 433 35.25 7.30 8.34
N ARG A 434 34.56 8.05 9.19
CA ARG A 434 34.40 9.50 9.02
C ARG A 434 35.69 10.27 9.17
N ARG A 435 36.60 9.83 10.03
CA ARG A 435 37.90 10.46 10.24
C ARG A 435 38.88 10.24 9.07
N THR A 436 38.81 9.08 8.44
CA THR A 436 39.69 8.71 7.32
C THR A 436 39.26 9.26 5.96
N GLY A 437 38.14 9.99 5.90
CA GLY A 437 37.69 10.70 4.71
C GLY A 437 37.29 9.81 3.52
N ARG A 438 37.14 8.50 3.67
CA ARG A 438 36.77 7.59 2.59
C ARG A 438 35.30 7.74 2.09
N GLY A 439 34.55 8.71 2.61
CA GLY A 439 33.19 9.03 2.18
C GLY A 439 33.07 10.20 1.18
N ALA A 440 34.18 10.83 0.78
CA ALA A 440 34.12 12.08 -0.01
C ALA A 440 34.75 11.99 -1.39
N SER A 441 35.00 10.79 -1.94
CA SER A 441 35.63 10.68 -3.27
C SER A 441 35.15 9.48 -4.06
N SER A 442 34.09 9.68 -4.86
CA SER A 442 33.90 9.01 -6.15
C SER A 442 32.90 9.78 -7.04
N ALA A 443 32.97 11.12 -7.01
CA ALA A 443 32.29 11.98 -7.99
C ALA A 443 33.27 12.52 -9.07
N SER A 444 34.37 11.79 -9.32
CA SER A 444 35.29 12.12 -10.42
C SER A 444 36.00 10.84 -10.88
N ALA A 445 35.34 10.04 -11.73
CA ALA A 445 35.91 9.21 -12.77
C ALA A 445 34.79 8.76 -13.72
#